data_82e4da7f4000d2806ed5a596b50b41b3
#
_entry.id   82e4da7f4000d2806ed5a596b50b41b3
#
_cell.length_a   1.000
_cell.length_b   1.000
_cell.length_c   1.000
_cell.angle_alpha   90.00
_cell.angle_beta   90.00
_cell.angle_gamma   90.00
#
_symmetry.space_group_name_H-M   'P 1'
#
loop_
_entity.id
_entity.type
_entity.pdbx_description
1 polymer ?
#
loop_
_entity_poly.entity_id
_entity_poly.type
_entity_poly.pdbx_seq_one_letter_code
_entity_poly.pdbx_strand_id
1 'polypeptide(L)'
;MEITLVKAAGPGDRDRAYLDVDGVTRRGPVHVVHDLPHLVVESLFGIDDGLWGELAAGSHAEAGQAAAARDPKRHKQGRIVSGAASGVPADQWLTPGHRLAKTVTNCVTNRWGDGSDTPAGVRERAARQDNPSLTGLLARMDDETIALAILGVRDLEQRWMAVPPGGKLSLSWPLGPDFFD
;
A
#
# COMPACT_ATOMS: atom_id res chain seq x y z
N MET A 1 14.22 4.27 1.00
CA MET A 1 14.12 3.10 0.09
C MET A 1 13.57 3.58 -1.25
N GLU A 2 14.25 3.24 -2.34
CA GLU A 2 13.75 3.57 -3.68
C GLU A 2 12.84 2.46 -4.19
N ILE A 3 11.69 2.85 -4.73
CA ILE A 3 10.66 1.96 -5.24
C ILE A 3 10.47 2.26 -6.72
N THR A 4 10.60 1.27 -7.58
CA THR A 4 10.23 1.39 -8.99
C THR A 4 9.13 0.39 -9.33
N LEU A 5 8.00 0.91 -9.77
CA LEU A 5 6.89 0.12 -10.26
C LEU A 5 6.96 0.05 -11.78
N VAL A 6 6.99 -1.14 -12.33
CA VAL A 6 6.99 -1.37 -13.78
C VAL A 6 5.62 -1.87 -14.20
N LYS A 7 4.93 -1.08 -15.03
CA LYS A 7 3.58 -1.43 -15.49
C LYS A 7 3.61 -2.65 -16.40
N ALA A 8 2.79 -3.65 -16.09
CA ALA A 8 2.71 -4.83 -16.94
C ALA A 8 2.22 -4.48 -18.35
N ALA A 9 2.81 -5.13 -19.36
CA ALA A 9 2.54 -4.83 -20.76
C ALA A 9 1.39 -5.68 -21.37
N GLY A 10 0.85 -6.65 -20.62
CA GLY A 10 -0.17 -7.58 -21.12
C GLY A 10 -1.57 -6.97 -21.18
N PRO A 11 -2.40 -7.41 -22.12
CA PRO A 11 -3.81 -7.02 -22.14
C PRO A 11 -4.52 -7.53 -20.87
N GLY A 12 -5.15 -6.62 -20.14
CA GLY A 12 -5.83 -6.91 -18.87
C GLY A 12 -4.98 -6.71 -17.60
N ASP A 13 -3.70 -6.39 -17.73
CA ASP A 13 -2.77 -6.22 -16.61
C ASP A 13 -2.60 -4.75 -16.17
N ARG A 14 -3.56 -3.86 -16.48
CA ARG A 14 -3.46 -2.42 -16.18
C ARG A 14 -3.22 -2.11 -14.70
N ASP A 15 -3.71 -2.99 -13.82
CA ASP A 15 -3.64 -2.82 -12.38
C ASP A 15 -2.50 -3.62 -11.75
N ARG A 16 -1.61 -4.19 -12.57
CA ARG A 16 -0.46 -4.96 -12.11
C ARG A 16 0.85 -4.24 -12.39
N ALA A 17 1.71 -4.23 -11.39
CA ALA A 17 3.07 -3.74 -11.52
C ALA A 17 4.05 -4.78 -10.99
N TYR A 18 5.26 -4.74 -11.53
CA TYR A 18 6.41 -5.41 -10.93
C TYR A 18 7.12 -4.41 -10.04
N LEU A 19 7.53 -4.87 -8.87
CA LEU A 19 8.19 -4.06 -7.88
C LEU A 19 9.71 -4.26 -7.96
N ASP A 20 10.44 -3.15 -8.08
CA ASP A 20 11.88 -3.08 -7.89
C ASP A 20 12.13 -2.21 -6.66
N VAL A 21 12.89 -2.71 -5.72
CA VAL A 21 13.27 -2.02 -4.49
C VAL A 21 14.77 -1.97 -4.42
N ASP A 22 15.33 -0.76 -4.36
CA ASP A 22 16.77 -0.50 -4.29
C ASP A 22 17.57 -1.26 -5.37
N GLY A 23 17.03 -1.32 -6.60
CA GLY A 23 17.66 -2.01 -7.73
C GLY A 23 17.53 -3.54 -7.71
N VAL A 24 16.78 -4.10 -6.76
CA VAL A 24 16.50 -5.54 -6.71
C VAL A 24 15.07 -5.78 -7.15
N THR A 25 14.90 -6.39 -8.33
CA THR A 25 13.58 -6.76 -8.83
C THR A 25 12.95 -7.81 -7.93
N ARG A 26 12.01 -7.42 -7.11
CA ARG A 26 11.19 -8.32 -6.32
C ARG A 26 9.98 -8.71 -7.17
N ARG A 27 10.01 -9.90 -7.73
CA ARG A 27 8.95 -10.41 -8.59
C ARG A 27 7.69 -10.68 -7.77
N GLY A 28 6.69 -9.86 -8.00
CA GLY A 28 5.32 -10.11 -7.55
C GLY A 28 4.39 -9.06 -8.14
N PRO A 29 3.18 -9.39 -8.57
CA PRO A 29 2.23 -8.37 -8.97
C PRO A 29 1.82 -7.57 -7.73
N VAL A 30 2.23 -6.30 -7.69
CA VAL A 30 1.61 -5.30 -6.82
C VAL A 30 0.24 -5.02 -7.41
N HIS A 31 -0.79 -5.13 -6.60
CA HIS A 31 -2.12 -4.66 -6.98
C HIS A 31 -2.15 -3.14 -6.78
N VAL A 32 -1.78 -2.42 -7.82
CA VAL A 32 -1.51 -0.98 -7.76
C VAL A 32 -2.67 -0.19 -7.17
N VAL A 33 -3.90 -0.47 -7.58
CA VAL A 33 -5.11 0.19 -7.07
C VAL A 33 -5.31 -0.05 -5.55
N HIS A 34 -4.73 -1.12 -5.02
CA HIS A 34 -4.86 -1.46 -3.60
C HIS A 34 -3.64 -1.05 -2.78
N ASP A 35 -2.44 -1.23 -3.34
CA ASP A 35 -1.19 -1.12 -2.58
C ASP A 35 -0.58 0.28 -2.65
N LEU A 36 -0.78 1.03 -3.75
CA LEU A 36 -0.27 2.41 -3.87
C LEU A 36 -0.88 3.38 -2.85
N PRO A 37 -2.19 3.37 -2.56
CA PRO A 37 -2.75 4.22 -1.51
C PRO A 37 -2.11 4.02 -0.14
N HIS A 38 -1.67 2.79 0.18
CA HIS A 38 -0.92 2.49 1.40
C HIS A 38 0.38 3.29 1.49
N LEU A 39 1.09 3.48 0.36
CA LEU A 39 2.34 4.25 0.34
C LEU A 39 2.14 5.67 0.87
N VAL A 40 1.09 6.35 0.41
CA VAL A 40 0.75 7.71 0.84
C VAL A 40 0.34 7.74 2.31
N VAL A 41 -0.57 6.84 2.69
CA VAL A 41 -1.12 6.79 4.05
C VAL A 41 -0.04 6.45 5.07
N GLU A 42 0.75 5.42 4.82
CA GLU A 42 1.83 5.02 5.74
C GLU A 42 2.86 6.13 5.89
N SER A 43 3.26 6.81 4.78
CA SER A 43 4.21 7.92 4.82
C SER A 43 3.70 9.10 5.63
N LEU A 44 2.47 9.56 5.38
CA LEU A 44 1.92 10.75 6.04
C LEU A 44 1.54 10.52 7.50
N PHE A 45 1.09 9.30 7.82
CA PHE A 45 0.62 9.00 9.18
C PHE A 45 1.68 8.31 10.04
N GLY A 46 2.91 8.14 9.52
CA GLY A 46 4.02 7.57 10.26
C GLY A 46 3.77 6.12 10.69
N ILE A 47 3.23 5.30 9.80
CA ILE A 47 2.97 3.89 10.06
C ILE A 47 4.15 3.07 9.53
N ASP A 48 5.16 2.86 10.37
CA ASP A 48 6.44 2.24 9.98
C ASP A 48 6.37 0.70 9.91
N ASP A 49 5.36 0.09 10.50
CA ASP A 49 5.12 -1.35 10.51
C ASP A 49 3.94 -1.76 9.59
N GLY A 50 3.65 -0.93 8.58
CA GLY A 50 2.71 -1.22 7.52
C GLY A 50 3.32 -2.05 6.39
N LEU A 51 2.67 -2.09 5.23
CA LEU A 51 3.13 -2.83 4.05
C LEU A 51 4.51 -2.34 3.56
N TRP A 52 4.65 -1.03 3.39
CA TRP A 52 5.86 -0.41 2.84
C TRP A 52 6.96 -0.30 3.89
N GLY A 53 6.61 -0.04 5.14
CA GLY A 53 7.56 -0.02 6.24
C GLY A 53 8.19 -1.39 6.48
N GLU A 54 7.41 -2.47 6.47
CA GLU A 54 7.94 -3.84 6.57
C GLU A 54 8.81 -4.20 5.35
N LEU A 55 8.42 -3.76 4.16
CA LEU A 55 9.22 -3.96 2.96
C LEU A 55 10.57 -3.23 3.06
N ALA A 56 10.59 -2.01 3.60
CA ALA A 56 11.79 -1.24 3.86
C ALA A 56 12.70 -1.89 4.90
N ALA A 57 12.11 -2.49 5.93
CA ALA A 57 12.83 -3.27 6.95
C ALA A 57 13.35 -4.63 6.44
N GLY A 58 13.05 -5.03 5.20
CA GLY A 58 13.44 -6.32 4.63
C GLY A 58 12.61 -7.52 5.07
N SER A 59 11.64 -7.33 5.96
CA SER A 59 10.85 -8.41 6.59
C SER A 59 10.03 -9.22 5.59
N HIS A 60 9.49 -8.56 4.56
CA HIS A 60 8.72 -9.22 3.51
C HIS A 60 9.56 -10.08 2.56
N ALA A 61 10.85 -9.77 2.40
CA ALA A 61 11.75 -10.56 1.55
C ALA A 61 11.98 -11.96 2.11
N GLU A 62 12.12 -12.06 3.42
CA GLU A 62 12.37 -13.35 4.11
C GLU A 62 11.10 -14.20 4.15
N ALA A 63 9.93 -13.62 4.41
CA ALA A 63 8.67 -14.34 4.40
C ALA A 63 8.31 -14.87 3.00
N GLY A 64 8.55 -14.07 1.95
CA GLY A 64 8.39 -14.49 0.56
C GLY A 64 9.34 -15.60 0.13
N GLN A 65 10.60 -15.54 0.56
CA GLN A 65 11.61 -16.58 0.29
C GLN A 65 11.31 -17.88 1.05
N ALA A 66 10.91 -17.79 2.30
CA ALA A 66 10.54 -18.96 3.11
C ALA A 66 9.29 -19.66 2.56
N ALA A 67 8.30 -18.92 2.08
CA ALA A 67 7.11 -19.48 1.43
C ALA A 67 7.43 -20.11 0.07
N ALA A 68 8.32 -19.51 -0.72
CA ALA A 68 8.77 -20.03 -2.00
C ALA A 68 9.61 -21.32 -1.85
N ALA A 69 10.42 -21.41 -0.79
CA ALA A 69 11.21 -22.61 -0.50
C ALA A 69 10.32 -23.81 -0.10
N ARG A 70 9.12 -23.57 0.45
CA ARG A 70 8.18 -24.63 0.87
C ARG A 70 7.30 -25.18 -0.26
N ASP A 71 7.12 -24.45 -1.36
CA ASP A 71 6.30 -24.93 -2.50
C ASP A 71 6.88 -24.47 -3.85
N PRO A 72 7.85 -25.24 -4.42
CA PRO A 72 8.48 -24.91 -5.69
C PRO A 72 7.53 -24.89 -6.90
N LYS A 73 6.34 -25.48 -6.81
CA LYS A 73 5.33 -25.45 -7.89
C LYS A 73 4.61 -24.11 -7.97
N ARG A 74 4.51 -23.38 -6.86
CA ARG A 74 3.92 -22.03 -6.82
C ARG A 74 4.88 -20.94 -7.32
N HIS A 75 6.16 -21.22 -7.43
CA HIS A 75 7.19 -20.32 -7.96
C HIS A 75 6.91 -19.85 -9.41
N LYS A 76 6.14 -20.61 -10.18
CA LYS A 76 5.82 -20.28 -11.57
C LYS A 76 4.81 -19.14 -11.73
N GLN A 77 4.15 -18.69 -10.68
CA GLN A 77 3.08 -17.67 -10.78
C GLN A 77 3.47 -16.29 -10.27
N GLY A 78 4.71 -16.04 -9.84
CA GLY A 78 5.25 -14.71 -9.55
C GLY A 78 4.40 -13.85 -8.57
N ARG A 79 3.69 -14.48 -7.65
CA ARG A 79 2.97 -13.76 -6.61
C ARG A 79 3.96 -13.34 -5.53
N ILE A 80 3.99 -12.04 -5.20
CA ILE A 80 4.25 -11.65 -3.82
C ILE A 80 3.12 -12.32 -3.06
N VAL A 81 3.48 -13.34 -2.32
CA VAL A 81 2.49 -14.08 -1.57
C VAL A 81 2.13 -13.20 -0.38
N SER A 82 1.10 -12.35 -0.55
CA SER A 82 0.33 -11.98 0.62
C SER A 82 0.10 -13.28 1.39
N GLY A 83 0.29 -13.31 2.72
CA GLY A 83 0.23 -14.53 3.55
C GLY A 83 -0.94 -15.50 3.29
N ALA A 84 -1.96 -15.08 2.52
CA ALA A 84 -3.04 -15.90 1.98
C ALA A 84 -2.59 -17.16 1.22
N ALA A 85 -1.36 -17.20 0.70
CA ALA A 85 -0.85 -18.39 0.01
C ALA A 85 -0.15 -19.40 0.93
N SER A 86 0.14 -19.02 2.18
CA SER A 86 0.74 -19.93 3.18
C SER A 86 -0.29 -20.81 3.88
N GLY A 87 -1.60 -20.60 3.66
CA GLY A 87 -2.67 -21.25 4.42
C GLY A 87 -2.80 -20.72 5.86
N VAL A 88 -1.99 -19.73 6.23
CA VAL A 88 -2.09 -19.05 7.53
C VAL A 88 -3.18 -17.99 7.42
N PRO A 89 -4.13 -17.91 8.35
CA PRO A 89 -5.15 -16.86 8.40
C PRO A 89 -4.51 -15.46 8.37
N ALA A 90 -5.17 -14.52 7.69
CA ALA A 90 -4.64 -13.17 7.49
C ALA A 90 -4.34 -12.42 8.81
N ASP A 91 -5.09 -12.72 9.86
CA ASP A 91 -4.91 -12.17 11.21
C ASP A 91 -3.62 -12.64 11.92
N GLN A 92 -3.01 -13.71 11.45
CA GLN A 92 -1.79 -14.26 12.05
C GLN A 92 -0.48 -13.74 11.44
N TRP A 93 -0.53 -13.11 10.25
CA TRP A 93 0.68 -12.61 9.60
C TRP A 93 0.66 -11.10 9.38
N LEU A 94 -0.49 -10.44 9.54
CA LEU A 94 -0.56 -8.98 9.47
C LEU A 94 -0.16 -8.38 10.82
N THR A 95 0.83 -7.50 10.80
CA THR A 95 1.19 -6.68 11.98
C THR A 95 0.04 -5.78 12.39
N PRO A 96 0.05 -5.27 13.62
CA PRO A 96 -0.90 -4.23 14.02
C PRO A 96 -0.89 -3.01 13.10
N GLY A 97 0.31 -2.55 12.68
CA GLY A 97 0.44 -1.43 11.76
C GLY A 97 -0.10 -1.74 10.38
N HIS A 98 0.12 -2.93 9.87
CA HIS A 98 -0.45 -3.34 8.58
C HIS A 98 -1.99 -3.32 8.60
N ARG A 99 -2.62 -3.82 9.68
CA ARG A 99 -4.07 -3.75 9.85
C ARG A 99 -4.55 -2.31 9.98
N LEU A 100 -3.82 -1.49 10.73
CA LEU A 100 -4.12 -0.08 10.89
C LEU A 100 -4.00 0.66 9.55
N ALA A 101 -2.88 0.53 8.83
CA ALA A 101 -2.66 1.13 7.53
C ALA A 101 -3.77 0.77 6.54
N LYS A 102 -4.15 -0.51 6.47
CA LYS A 102 -5.25 -0.97 5.62
C LYS A 102 -6.57 -0.28 5.95
N THR A 103 -6.89 -0.15 7.23
CA THR A 103 -8.17 0.46 7.63
C THR A 103 -8.17 1.97 7.39
N VAL A 104 -7.06 2.67 7.69
CA VAL A 104 -6.88 4.09 7.36
C VAL A 104 -7.00 4.30 5.85
N THR A 105 -6.30 3.50 5.06
CA THR A 105 -6.36 3.58 3.59
C THR A 105 -7.79 3.43 3.08
N ASN A 106 -8.55 2.47 3.59
CA ASN A 106 -9.95 2.31 3.23
C ASN A 106 -10.81 3.55 3.59
N CYS A 107 -10.51 4.21 4.72
CA CYS A 107 -11.18 5.45 5.11
C CYS A 107 -10.81 6.61 4.17
N VAL A 108 -9.53 6.75 3.83
CA VAL A 108 -9.02 7.83 2.96
C VAL A 108 -9.53 7.66 1.52
N THR A 109 -9.47 6.45 0.98
CA THR A 109 -9.91 6.15 -0.39
C THR A 109 -11.42 6.06 -0.55
N ASN A 110 -12.18 6.23 0.52
CA ASN A 110 -13.64 6.07 0.53
C ASN A 110 -14.10 4.76 -0.15
N ARG A 111 -13.44 3.66 0.19
CA ARG A 111 -13.64 2.37 -0.45
C ARG A 111 -15.08 1.85 -0.40
N TRP A 112 -15.84 2.31 0.58
CA TRP A 112 -17.25 1.92 0.74
C TRP A 112 -18.22 2.82 -0.04
N GLY A 113 -17.71 3.91 -0.67
CA GLY A 113 -18.52 4.83 -1.46
C GLY A 113 -19.53 5.63 -0.65
N ASP A 114 -19.27 5.79 0.66
CA ASP A 114 -20.15 6.49 1.58
C ASP A 114 -19.50 7.77 2.13
N GLY A 115 -20.29 8.80 2.27
CA GLY A 115 -19.85 10.08 2.80
C GLY A 115 -19.00 10.91 1.84
N SER A 116 -18.38 11.96 2.36
CA SER A 116 -17.58 12.92 1.58
C SER A 116 -16.09 12.58 1.60
N ASP A 117 -15.39 12.95 0.53
CA ASP A 117 -13.92 12.88 0.43
C ASP A 117 -13.30 14.13 1.05
N THR A 118 -13.54 14.31 2.33
CA THR A 118 -13.03 15.40 3.17
C THR A 118 -12.45 14.84 4.45
N PRO A 119 -11.60 15.59 5.19
CA PRO A 119 -11.10 15.16 6.49
C PRO A 119 -12.21 14.74 7.46
N ALA A 120 -13.32 15.49 7.49
CA ALA A 120 -14.48 15.15 8.30
C ALA A 120 -15.10 13.80 7.89
N GLY A 121 -15.26 13.54 6.59
CA GLY A 121 -15.75 12.27 6.07
C GLY A 121 -14.84 11.09 6.40
N VAL A 122 -13.51 11.29 6.35
CA VAL A 122 -12.52 10.27 6.78
C VAL A 122 -12.70 9.93 8.25
N ARG A 123 -12.83 10.94 9.12
CA ARG A 123 -13.04 10.73 10.56
C ARG A 123 -14.37 10.04 10.85
N GLU A 124 -15.43 10.42 10.15
CA GLU A 124 -16.74 9.78 10.28
C GLU A 124 -16.70 8.30 9.88
N ARG A 125 -16.05 7.97 8.76
CA ARG A 125 -15.83 6.57 8.35
C ARG A 125 -15.02 5.79 9.38
N ALA A 126 -13.98 6.40 9.93
CA ALA A 126 -13.15 5.78 10.96
C ALA A 126 -13.93 5.51 12.25
N ALA A 127 -14.78 6.45 12.67
CA ALA A 127 -15.61 6.27 13.87
C ALA A 127 -16.57 5.09 13.77
N ARG A 128 -16.99 4.73 12.55
CA ARG A 128 -17.85 3.56 12.30
C ARG A 128 -17.13 2.21 12.35
N GLN A 129 -15.77 2.20 12.40
CA GLN A 129 -14.99 0.96 12.34
C GLN A 129 -14.79 0.28 13.70
N ASP A 130 -15.28 0.85 14.80
CA ASP A 130 -15.07 0.36 16.17
C ASP A 130 -13.60 -0.05 16.44
N ASN A 131 -12.67 0.81 15.99
CA ASN A 131 -11.23 0.58 16.09
C ASN A 131 -10.57 1.74 16.87
N PRO A 132 -10.27 1.53 18.18
CA PRO A 132 -9.67 2.58 19.01
C PRO A 132 -8.30 3.08 18.51
N SER A 133 -7.49 2.21 17.92
CA SER A 133 -6.18 2.59 17.36
C SER A 133 -6.35 3.53 16.17
N LEU A 134 -7.30 3.25 15.30
CA LEU A 134 -7.66 4.09 14.15
C LEU A 134 -8.18 5.46 14.61
N THR A 135 -9.13 5.45 15.53
CA THR A 135 -9.70 6.68 16.08
C THR A 135 -8.64 7.52 16.78
N GLY A 136 -7.77 6.89 17.58
CA GLY A 136 -6.66 7.53 18.26
C GLY A 136 -5.60 8.09 17.31
N LEU A 137 -5.31 7.39 16.20
CA LEU A 137 -4.41 7.91 15.16
C LEU A 137 -4.99 9.15 14.51
N LEU A 138 -6.21 9.09 14.00
CA LEU A 138 -6.85 10.19 13.29
C LEU A 138 -7.15 11.39 14.19
N ALA A 139 -7.33 11.18 15.50
CA ALA A 139 -7.49 12.27 16.45
C ALA A 139 -6.19 13.11 16.63
N ARG A 140 -5.03 12.53 16.34
CA ARG A 140 -3.74 13.24 16.39
C ARG A 140 -3.35 13.90 15.08
N MET A 141 -4.01 13.55 13.98
CA MET A 141 -3.77 14.16 12.67
C MET A 141 -4.60 15.42 12.55
N ASP A 142 -4.02 16.49 12.02
CA ASP A 142 -4.78 17.68 11.62
C ASP A 142 -5.55 17.42 10.30
N ASP A 143 -6.43 18.33 9.98
CA ASP A 143 -7.24 18.22 8.77
C ASP A 143 -6.41 18.43 7.51
N GLU A 144 -5.32 19.16 7.59
CA GLU A 144 -4.38 19.39 6.48
C GLU A 144 -3.69 18.08 6.10
N THR A 145 -3.15 17.35 7.07
CA THR A 145 -2.53 16.03 6.85
C THR A 145 -3.51 15.03 6.22
N ILE A 146 -4.77 15.01 6.69
CA ILE A 146 -5.78 14.13 6.11
C ILE A 146 -6.16 14.55 4.69
N ALA A 147 -6.25 15.86 4.43
CA ALA A 147 -6.51 16.40 3.09
C ALA A 147 -5.36 16.06 2.13
N LEU A 148 -4.11 16.20 2.57
CA LEU A 148 -2.93 15.80 1.80
C LEU A 148 -2.94 14.29 1.48
N ALA A 149 -3.38 13.43 2.41
CA ALA A 149 -3.53 12.01 2.14
C ALA A 149 -4.55 11.74 1.03
N ILE A 150 -5.70 12.41 1.07
CA ILE A 150 -6.74 12.27 0.03
C ILE A 150 -6.20 12.72 -1.34
N LEU A 151 -5.54 13.89 -1.39
CA LEU A 151 -4.99 14.45 -2.62
C LEU A 151 -3.83 13.60 -3.13
N GLY A 152 -2.90 13.20 -2.26
CA GLY A 152 -1.74 12.39 -2.61
C GLY A 152 -2.12 11.02 -3.18
N VAL A 153 -3.15 10.37 -2.63
CA VAL A 153 -3.68 9.12 -3.22
C VAL A 153 -4.19 9.35 -4.63
N ARG A 154 -4.99 10.40 -4.86
CA ARG A 154 -5.53 10.73 -6.19
C ARG A 154 -4.43 11.07 -7.19
N ASP A 155 -3.43 11.87 -6.77
CA ASP A 155 -2.31 12.23 -7.60
C ASP A 155 -1.49 10.98 -7.98
N LEU A 156 -1.20 10.11 -7.03
CA LEU A 156 -0.46 8.89 -7.27
C LEU A 156 -1.19 7.95 -8.23
N GLU A 157 -2.51 7.83 -8.09
CA GLU A 157 -3.35 7.07 -9.02
C GLU A 157 -3.30 7.67 -10.43
N GLN A 158 -3.38 8.99 -10.56
CA GLN A 158 -3.28 9.68 -11.84
C GLN A 158 -1.92 9.49 -12.49
N ARG A 159 -0.83 9.65 -11.73
CA ARG A 159 0.55 9.39 -12.21
C ARG A 159 0.67 7.95 -12.70
N TRP A 160 0.14 6.99 -11.96
CA TRP A 160 0.14 5.59 -12.39
C TRP A 160 -0.67 5.35 -13.66
N MET A 161 -1.84 5.94 -13.76
CA MET A 161 -2.67 5.80 -14.97
C MET A 161 -1.98 6.36 -16.21
N ALA A 162 -1.20 7.43 -16.07
CA ALA A 162 -0.42 8.03 -17.14
C ALA A 162 0.80 7.19 -17.58
N VAL A 163 1.28 6.27 -16.75
CA VAL A 163 2.38 5.38 -17.13
C VAL A 163 1.94 4.46 -18.28
N PRO A 164 2.66 4.43 -19.41
CA PRO A 164 2.31 3.52 -20.51
C PRO A 164 2.62 2.06 -20.13
N PRO A 165 2.03 1.07 -20.81
CA PRO A 165 2.41 -0.33 -20.66
C PRO A 165 3.91 -0.54 -20.83
N GLY A 166 4.55 -1.25 -19.90
CA GLY A 166 6.01 -1.42 -19.82
C GLY A 166 6.78 -0.20 -19.27
N GLY A 167 6.10 0.93 -19.04
CA GLY A 167 6.68 2.12 -18.42
C GLY A 167 6.91 1.95 -16.92
N LYS A 168 7.56 2.95 -16.32
CA LYS A 168 8.00 2.92 -14.93
C LYS A 168 7.47 4.13 -14.17
N LEU A 169 7.15 3.93 -12.89
CA LEU A 169 6.93 4.97 -11.90
C LEU A 169 7.92 4.75 -10.76
N SER A 170 8.78 5.75 -10.51
CA SER A 170 9.75 5.71 -9.42
C SER A 170 9.31 6.63 -8.29
N LEU A 171 9.40 6.12 -7.06
CA LEU A 171 8.99 6.78 -5.84
C LEU A 171 10.01 6.47 -4.73
N SER A 172 10.10 7.32 -3.73
CA SER A 172 10.87 7.04 -2.52
C SER A 172 9.94 6.68 -1.36
N TRP A 173 10.42 5.84 -0.47
CA TRP A 173 9.75 5.54 0.79
C TRP A 173 10.63 5.99 1.97
N PRO A 174 10.10 6.72 2.96
CA PRO A 174 8.79 7.39 2.90
C PRO A 174 8.74 8.43 1.77
N LEU A 175 7.53 8.83 1.36
CA LEU A 175 7.34 9.92 0.40
C LEU A 175 7.87 11.22 1.02
N GLY A 176 8.74 11.91 0.28
CA GLY A 176 9.28 13.20 0.69
C GLY A 176 8.25 14.33 0.55
N PRO A 177 8.56 15.52 1.14
CA PRO A 177 7.70 16.69 1.01
C PRO A 177 7.44 17.07 -0.44
N ASP A 178 8.44 16.95 -1.31
CA ASP A 178 8.35 17.28 -2.75
C ASP A 178 7.29 16.45 -3.51
N PHE A 179 6.78 15.37 -2.88
CA PHE A 179 5.69 14.59 -3.46
C PHE A 179 4.34 15.30 -3.29
N PHE A 180 4.21 16.14 -2.26
CA PHE A 180 2.94 16.77 -1.87
C PHE A 180 2.86 18.25 -2.30
N ASP A 181 3.93 18.83 -2.91
CA ASP A 181 4.02 20.16 -3.49
C ASP A 181 3.46 20.17 -4.93
#